data_e8ad634b1e9d526578801c9d800e83f5
#
_entry.id   e8ad634b1e9d526578801c9d800e83f5
#
_cell.length_a   1.000
_cell.length_b   1.000
_cell.length_c   1.000
_cell.angle_alpha   90.00
_cell.angle_beta   90.00
_cell.angle_gamma   90.00
#
_symmetry.space_group_name_H-M   'P 1'
#
loop_
_entity.id
_entity.type
_entity.pdbx_description
1 polymer ?
#
loop_
_entity_poly.entity_id
_entity_poly.type
_entity_poly.pdbx_seq_one_letter_code
_entity_poly.pdbx_strand_id
1 'polypeptide(L)'
;HTVRQRSLIKSILKNIKYCEVEVITSKKILLLKETFKNKIKYHHKHNLIETIKKKDGSIDKIKTKKMFHHWLKSKKKWIIDMCKKYPNPDLIISDSVPQAFELAKKTNTKSINISHFTWNWFYKKHCKNTKSKDKVLYELDKSYNLADNFLILPLTPAEIIKKYKKKHKKINFVISDFDKVKKTKKKINCLIMDNGTKTLSVFIKKTIPYLKYIKNVNFFVGIKSYNQKIKKKLIKSKNIFPVNGLKKIHHTIPLADFVIARAGFNTITETLILKKPAIFFNEVDNEETSFNIKMLRKLKIISIIN
;
A
#
# COMPACT_ATOMS: atom_id res chain seq x y z
N HIS A 1 -2.41 0.34 0.30
CA HIS A 1 -3.65 1.13 0.47
C HIS A 1 -4.86 0.25 0.84
N THR A 2 -5.35 -0.66 0.01
CA THR A 2 -6.61 -1.41 0.23
C THR A 2 -6.68 -2.17 1.56
N VAL A 3 -5.58 -2.73 2.08
CA VAL A 3 -5.56 -3.42 3.38
C VAL A 3 -5.85 -2.42 4.52
N ARG A 4 -5.21 -1.25 4.48
CA ARG A 4 -5.45 -0.16 5.44
C ARG A 4 -6.88 0.35 5.37
N GLN A 5 -7.42 0.56 4.16
CA GLN A 5 -8.79 1.02 3.96
C GLN A 5 -9.81 0.01 4.50
N ARG A 6 -9.54 -1.28 4.38
CA ARG A 6 -10.38 -2.32 5.00
C ARG A 6 -10.54 -2.10 6.51
N SER A 7 -9.46 -1.79 7.20
CA SER A 7 -9.49 -1.55 8.66
C SER A 7 -10.26 -0.28 9.01
N LEU A 8 -10.04 0.79 8.25
CA LEU A 8 -10.76 2.04 8.43
C LEU A 8 -12.27 1.85 8.22
N ILE A 9 -12.67 1.21 7.12
CA ILE A 9 -14.09 0.94 6.81
C ILE A 9 -14.73 0.08 7.90
N LYS A 10 -14.04 -0.97 8.38
CA LYS A 10 -14.54 -1.77 9.52
C LYS A 10 -14.82 -0.91 10.74
N SER A 11 -13.89 0.01 11.07
CA SER A 11 -14.04 0.90 12.20
C SER A 11 -15.19 1.87 12.03
N ILE A 12 -15.36 2.46 10.84
CA ILE A 12 -16.48 3.34 10.52
C ILE A 12 -17.80 2.60 10.71
N LEU A 13 -18.00 1.46 10.05
CA LEU A 13 -19.22 0.67 10.13
C LEU A 13 -19.53 0.13 11.53
N LYS A 14 -18.53 -0.01 12.40
CA LYS A 14 -18.72 -0.45 13.79
C LYS A 14 -19.18 0.69 14.69
N ASN A 15 -18.66 1.91 14.49
CA ASN A 15 -18.79 2.99 15.44
C ASN A 15 -19.80 4.07 15.00
N ILE A 16 -20.18 4.11 13.73
CA ILE A 16 -21.13 5.07 13.21
C ILE A 16 -22.40 4.33 12.79
N LYS A 17 -23.49 4.57 13.50
CA LYS A 17 -24.83 4.06 13.16
C LYS A 17 -25.33 4.77 11.89
N TYR A 18 -26.09 4.04 11.06
CA TYR A 18 -26.71 4.58 9.84
C TYR A 18 -25.73 5.21 8.83
N CYS A 19 -24.51 4.66 8.77
CA CYS A 19 -23.48 5.10 7.84
C CYS A 19 -23.52 4.27 6.54
N GLU A 20 -23.70 4.93 5.42
CA GLU A 20 -23.52 4.34 4.09
C GLU A 20 -22.08 4.59 3.59
N VAL A 21 -21.38 3.55 3.20
CA VAL A 21 -20.00 3.65 2.73
C VAL A 21 -19.91 3.24 1.27
N GLU A 22 -19.41 4.17 0.45
CA GLU A 22 -19.14 3.93 -0.97
C GLU A 22 -17.63 3.98 -1.25
N VAL A 23 -17.11 2.99 -1.94
CA VAL A 23 -15.67 2.87 -2.22
C VAL A 23 -15.39 2.99 -3.69
N ILE A 24 -14.62 4.01 -4.06
CA ILE A 24 -14.13 4.22 -5.43
C ILE A 24 -12.71 3.68 -5.51
N THR A 25 -12.49 2.61 -6.28
CA THR A 25 -11.16 1.99 -6.45
C THR A 25 -11.02 1.30 -7.80
N SER A 26 -9.82 1.28 -8.34
CA SER A 26 -9.52 0.59 -9.60
C SER A 26 -9.01 -0.83 -9.42
N LYS A 27 -8.40 -1.13 -8.28
CA LYS A 27 -7.69 -2.40 -8.03
C LYS A 27 -8.11 -3.01 -6.69
N LYS A 28 -7.95 -4.33 -6.59
CA LYS A 28 -8.18 -5.09 -5.35
C LYS A 28 -9.59 -4.95 -4.75
N ILE A 29 -10.57 -4.60 -5.57
CA ILE A 29 -11.98 -4.54 -5.15
C ILE A 29 -12.46 -5.88 -4.57
N LEU A 30 -11.93 -7.01 -5.07
CA LEU A 30 -12.25 -8.35 -4.58
C LEU A 30 -11.97 -8.51 -3.08
N LEU A 31 -10.84 -7.99 -2.57
CA LEU A 31 -10.53 -8.05 -1.14
C LEU A 31 -11.60 -7.36 -0.29
N LEU A 32 -12.11 -6.23 -0.77
CA LEU A 32 -13.16 -5.49 -0.07
C LEU A 32 -14.50 -6.23 -0.19
N LYS A 33 -14.86 -6.74 -1.38
CA LYS A 33 -16.07 -7.55 -1.60
C LYS A 33 -16.11 -8.80 -0.71
N GLU A 34 -14.99 -9.53 -0.61
CA GLU A 34 -14.86 -10.68 0.28
C GLU A 34 -15.04 -10.31 1.77
N THR A 35 -14.60 -9.10 2.16
CA THR A 35 -14.65 -8.64 3.56
C THR A 35 -16.03 -8.10 3.94
N PHE A 36 -16.62 -7.27 3.09
CA PHE A 36 -17.81 -6.49 3.45
C PHE A 36 -19.09 -6.97 2.76
N LYS A 37 -18.98 -7.86 1.75
CA LYS A 37 -20.12 -8.33 0.96
C LYS A 37 -20.99 -7.16 0.50
N ASN A 38 -22.26 -7.12 0.89
CA ASN A 38 -23.23 -6.08 0.53
C ASN A 38 -23.29 -4.90 1.53
N LYS A 39 -22.40 -4.89 2.55
CA LYS A 39 -22.43 -3.81 3.58
C LYS A 39 -21.91 -2.46 3.08
N ILE A 40 -21.26 -2.44 1.91
CA ILE A 40 -20.77 -1.20 1.27
C ILE A 40 -21.01 -1.26 -0.23
N LYS A 41 -21.11 -0.10 -0.86
CA LYS A 41 -21.20 0.02 -2.32
C LYS A 41 -19.82 0.13 -2.94
N TYR A 42 -19.62 -0.48 -4.10
CA TYR A 42 -18.33 -0.54 -4.79
C TYR A 42 -18.41 0.07 -6.17
N HIS A 43 -17.48 0.96 -6.48
CA HIS A 43 -17.38 1.59 -7.78
C HIS A 43 -16.00 1.37 -8.39
N HIS A 44 -15.96 0.63 -9.49
CA HIS A 44 -14.73 0.41 -10.23
C HIS A 44 -14.42 1.62 -11.11
N LYS A 45 -13.52 2.47 -10.64
CA LYS A 45 -13.03 3.64 -11.40
C LYS A 45 -11.52 3.79 -11.21
N HIS A 46 -10.81 4.09 -12.27
CA HIS A 46 -9.36 4.28 -12.20
C HIS A 46 -9.00 5.56 -11.45
N ASN A 47 -8.07 5.47 -10.49
CA ASN A 47 -7.62 6.62 -9.69
C ASN A 47 -6.56 7.48 -10.39
N LEU A 48 -6.28 7.21 -11.67
CA LEU A 48 -5.45 7.98 -12.59
C LEU A 48 -3.94 8.00 -12.30
N ILE A 49 -3.49 7.86 -11.04
CA ILE A 49 -2.07 7.83 -10.69
C ILE A 49 -1.70 6.49 -10.09
N GLU A 50 -0.66 5.88 -10.65
CA GLU A 50 0.00 4.69 -10.12
C GLU A 50 1.42 4.58 -10.61
N THR A 51 2.25 3.79 -9.91
CA THR A 51 3.57 3.41 -10.40
C THR A 51 3.49 2.26 -11.39
N ILE A 52 4.16 2.38 -12.52
CA ILE A 52 4.26 1.32 -13.53
C ILE A 52 5.52 0.50 -13.27
N LYS A 53 5.37 -0.84 -13.33
CA LYS A 53 6.47 -1.78 -13.09
C LYS A 53 7.04 -2.34 -14.39
N LYS A 54 8.36 -2.52 -14.43
CA LYS A 54 9.05 -3.33 -15.42
C LYS A 54 8.87 -4.83 -15.15
N LYS A 55 9.36 -5.68 -16.03
CA LYS A 55 9.30 -7.16 -15.89
C LYS A 55 10.09 -7.66 -14.67
N ASP A 56 11.16 -6.99 -14.29
CA ASP A 56 12.01 -7.30 -13.13
C ASP A 56 11.43 -6.83 -11.77
N GLY A 57 10.32 -6.08 -11.81
CA GLY A 57 9.65 -5.55 -10.62
C GLY A 57 10.10 -4.13 -10.23
N SER A 58 11.15 -3.57 -10.85
CA SER A 58 11.55 -2.17 -10.65
C SER A 58 10.51 -1.20 -11.21
N ILE A 59 10.55 0.07 -10.80
CA ILE A 59 9.67 1.08 -11.37
C ILE A 59 10.19 1.53 -12.74
N ASP A 60 9.29 1.51 -13.73
CA ASP A 60 9.51 2.15 -15.02
C ASP A 60 9.31 3.67 -14.86
N LYS A 61 10.42 4.40 -14.76
CA LYS A 61 10.42 5.86 -14.54
C LYS A 61 9.67 6.61 -15.65
N ILE A 62 9.90 6.23 -16.91
CA ILE A 62 9.31 6.91 -18.05
C ILE A 62 7.80 6.70 -18.07
N LYS A 63 7.35 5.45 -17.98
CA LYS A 63 5.91 5.15 -17.96
C LYS A 63 5.22 5.69 -16.71
N THR A 64 5.87 5.67 -15.56
CA THR A 64 5.33 6.28 -14.34
C THR A 64 5.18 7.80 -14.51
N LYS A 65 6.17 8.50 -15.10
CA LYS A 65 6.04 9.93 -15.43
C LYS A 65 4.87 10.20 -16.39
N LYS A 66 4.70 9.35 -17.42
CA LYS A 66 3.53 9.45 -18.33
C LYS A 66 2.19 9.31 -17.60
N MET A 67 2.10 8.50 -16.52
CA MET A 67 0.88 8.40 -15.72
C MET A 67 0.52 9.70 -15.01
N PHE A 68 1.50 10.47 -14.53
CA PHE A 68 1.24 11.81 -13.96
C PHE A 68 0.71 12.79 -15.02
N HIS A 69 1.28 12.78 -16.22
CA HIS A 69 0.75 13.60 -17.33
C HIS A 69 -0.65 13.15 -17.76
N HIS A 70 -0.92 11.85 -17.76
CA HIS A 70 -2.26 11.33 -18.01
C HIS A 70 -3.26 11.81 -16.94
N TRP A 71 -2.88 11.75 -15.66
CA TRP A 71 -3.68 12.31 -14.58
C TRP A 71 -4.01 13.78 -14.82
N LEU A 72 -3.01 14.59 -15.14
CA LEU A 72 -3.19 16.02 -15.40
C LEU A 72 -4.24 16.29 -16.48
N LYS A 73 -4.21 15.51 -17.56
CA LYS A 73 -5.16 15.62 -18.69
C LYS A 73 -6.56 15.12 -18.33
N SER A 74 -6.66 14.06 -17.55
CA SER A 74 -7.90 13.29 -17.33
C SER A 74 -8.64 13.67 -16.05
N LYS A 75 -7.99 14.35 -15.07
CA LYS A 75 -8.60 14.63 -13.78
C LYS A 75 -9.88 15.44 -13.86
N LYS A 76 -9.96 16.44 -14.78
CA LYS A 76 -11.16 17.29 -14.94
C LYS A 76 -12.39 16.45 -15.29
N LYS A 77 -12.25 15.56 -16.29
CA LYS A 77 -13.35 14.64 -16.69
C LYS A 77 -13.72 13.72 -15.51
N TRP A 78 -12.72 13.15 -14.83
CA TRP A 78 -12.97 12.28 -13.67
C TRP A 78 -13.78 13.01 -12.59
N ILE A 79 -13.43 14.26 -12.28
CA ILE A 79 -14.14 15.07 -11.27
C ILE A 79 -15.59 15.34 -11.71
N ILE A 80 -15.81 15.72 -12.96
CA ILE A 80 -17.17 15.98 -13.49
C ILE A 80 -18.03 14.72 -13.39
N ASP A 81 -17.49 13.56 -13.81
CA ASP A 81 -18.19 12.28 -13.74
C ASP A 81 -18.55 11.91 -12.29
N MET A 82 -17.63 12.19 -11.35
CA MET A 82 -17.86 11.89 -9.94
C MET A 82 -18.84 12.87 -9.26
N CYS A 83 -18.82 14.16 -9.62
CA CYS A 83 -19.83 15.13 -9.13
C CYS A 83 -21.25 14.74 -9.56
N LYS A 84 -21.43 14.29 -10.80
CA LYS A 84 -22.74 13.82 -11.27
C LYS A 84 -23.23 12.60 -10.51
N LYS A 85 -22.30 11.71 -10.16
CA LYS A 85 -22.63 10.45 -9.48
C LYS A 85 -22.82 10.61 -7.97
N TYR A 86 -22.08 11.53 -7.37
CA TYR A 86 -22.06 11.80 -5.92
C TYR A 86 -22.23 13.30 -5.68
N PRO A 87 -23.43 13.85 -5.85
CA PRO A 87 -23.63 15.30 -5.74
C PRO A 87 -23.46 15.82 -4.32
N ASN A 88 -23.84 15.04 -3.30
CA ASN A 88 -23.90 15.48 -1.90
C ASN A 88 -23.37 14.40 -0.93
N PRO A 89 -22.08 14.01 -0.99
CA PRO A 89 -21.53 13.13 0.05
C PRO A 89 -21.27 13.94 1.33
N ASP A 90 -21.50 13.34 2.51
CA ASP A 90 -21.25 14.00 3.79
C ASP A 90 -19.76 14.16 4.08
N LEU A 91 -18.95 13.18 3.65
CA LEU A 91 -17.52 13.17 3.88
C LEU A 91 -16.76 12.42 2.76
N ILE A 92 -15.67 12.99 2.29
CA ILE A 92 -14.74 12.32 1.36
C ILE A 92 -13.45 11.98 2.08
N ILE A 93 -13.15 10.68 2.20
CA ILE A 93 -11.87 10.18 2.74
C ILE A 93 -11.02 9.67 1.57
N SER A 94 -9.84 10.22 1.42
CA SER A 94 -8.91 9.87 0.35
C SER A 94 -7.62 9.25 0.87
N ASP A 95 -7.24 8.09 0.31
CA ASP A 95 -5.93 7.50 0.53
C ASP A 95 -4.99 7.89 -0.63
N SER A 96 -4.42 9.08 -0.51
CA SER A 96 -3.47 9.67 -1.46
C SER A 96 -4.01 9.94 -2.88
N VAL A 97 -5.33 9.98 -3.11
CA VAL A 97 -5.91 10.30 -4.42
C VAL A 97 -6.15 11.82 -4.53
N PRO A 98 -5.31 12.60 -5.25
CA PRO A 98 -5.34 14.07 -5.17
C PRO A 98 -6.63 14.68 -5.73
N GLN A 99 -7.18 14.17 -6.83
CA GLN A 99 -8.42 14.70 -7.43
C GLN A 99 -9.67 14.51 -6.55
N ALA A 100 -9.61 13.67 -5.50
CA ALA A 100 -10.70 13.53 -4.55
C ALA A 100 -10.94 14.83 -3.75
N PHE A 101 -9.92 15.63 -3.52
CA PHE A 101 -10.05 16.92 -2.82
C PHE A 101 -10.63 18.02 -3.72
N GLU A 102 -10.39 17.95 -5.03
CA GLU A 102 -11.07 18.81 -5.99
C GLU A 102 -12.57 18.45 -6.13
N LEU A 103 -12.87 17.15 -6.08
CA LEU A 103 -14.26 16.67 -5.98
C LEU A 103 -14.93 17.21 -4.73
N ALA A 104 -14.32 17.06 -3.56
CA ALA A 104 -14.83 17.55 -2.29
C ALA A 104 -15.13 19.05 -2.33
N LYS A 105 -14.22 19.85 -2.90
CA LYS A 105 -14.43 21.29 -3.09
C LYS A 105 -15.63 21.60 -3.97
N LYS A 106 -15.82 20.83 -5.06
CA LYS A 106 -16.94 21.04 -6.00
C LYS A 106 -18.29 20.61 -5.44
N THR A 107 -18.33 19.60 -4.58
CA THR A 107 -19.56 19.13 -3.92
C THR A 107 -19.76 19.78 -2.55
N ASN A 108 -18.99 20.80 -2.21
CA ASN A 108 -19.01 21.48 -0.90
C ASN A 108 -18.92 20.51 0.29
N THR A 109 -18.14 19.44 0.15
CA THR A 109 -18.02 18.34 1.11
C THR A 109 -16.71 18.45 1.90
N LYS A 110 -16.74 18.12 3.19
CA LYS A 110 -15.52 17.98 3.99
C LYS A 110 -14.66 16.83 3.51
N SER A 111 -13.33 16.98 3.60
CA SER A 111 -12.39 16.02 3.08
C SER A 111 -11.24 15.72 4.03
N ILE A 112 -10.84 14.44 4.05
CA ILE A 112 -9.72 13.94 4.86
C ILE A 112 -8.75 13.17 3.97
N ASN A 113 -7.47 13.56 3.99
CA ASN A 113 -6.40 12.73 3.47
C ASN A 113 -5.88 11.80 4.57
N ILE A 114 -5.83 10.51 4.32
CA ILE A 114 -5.23 9.53 5.23
C ILE A 114 -4.11 8.77 4.51
N SER A 115 -2.86 9.14 4.76
CA SER A 115 -1.74 8.55 4.05
C SER A 115 -0.40 8.77 4.78
N HIS A 116 0.61 7.98 4.40
CA HIS A 116 1.99 8.16 4.85
C HIS A 116 2.87 8.84 3.78
N PHE A 117 2.35 9.07 2.59
CA PHE A 117 3.00 9.90 1.57
C PHE A 117 1.96 10.58 0.68
N THR A 118 2.39 11.56 -0.12
CA THR A 118 1.56 12.25 -1.13
C THR A 118 2.21 12.15 -2.50
N TRP A 119 1.41 12.13 -3.57
CA TRP A 119 1.93 11.99 -4.93
C TRP A 119 2.77 13.19 -5.39
N ASN A 120 2.56 14.39 -4.86
CA ASN A 120 3.44 15.53 -5.12
C ASN A 120 4.85 15.32 -4.53
N TRP A 121 4.94 14.78 -3.32
CA TRP A 121 6.22 14.38 -2.73
C TRP A 121 6.89 13.27 -3.56
N PHE A 122 6.14 12.22 -3.92
CA PHE A 122 6.64 11.11 -4.74
C PHE A 122 7.12 11.61 -6.11
N TYR A 123 6.32 12.43 -6.80
CA TYR A 123 6.66 12.98 -8.11
C TYR A 123 7.93 13.83 -8.06
N LYS A 124 8.05 14.73 -7.09
CA LYS A 124 9.24 15.56 -6.90
C LYS A 124 10.51 14.74 -6.72
N LYS A 125 10.45 13.64 -5.94
CA LYS A 125 11.61 12.75 -5.72
C LYS A 125 11.90 11.87 -6.94
N HIS A 126 10.87 11.35 -7.57
CA HIS A 126 10.97 10.47 -8.72
C HIS A 126 11.47 11.18 -10.00
N CYS A 127 11.05 12.43 -10.20
CA CYS A 127 11.45 13.30 -11.30
C CYS A 127 12.44 14.34 -10.81
N LYS A 128 13.68 13.91 -10.48
CA LYS A 128 14.73 14.75 -9.83
C LYS A 128 15.00 16.11 -10.47
N ASN A 129 14.71 16.28 -11.76
CA ASN A 129 14.94 17.53 -12.51
C ASN A 129 13.64 18.32 -12.75
N THR A 130 12.65 18.22 -11.85
CA THR A 130 11.46 19.06 -11.96
C THR A 130 11.83 20.53 -11.73
N LYS A 131 11.62 21.32 -12.77
CA LYS A 131 11.74 22.79 -12.68
C LYS A 131 10.66 23.33 -11.73
N SER A 132 10.90 24.47 -11.11
CA SER A 132 9.91 25.14 -10.23
C SER A 132 8.55 25.40 -10.91
N LYS A 133 8.52 25.49 -12.25
CA LYS A 133 7.34 25.67 -13.09
C LYS A 133 6.74 24.37 -13.64
N ASP A 134 7.02 23.20 -13.07
CA ASP A 134 6.44 21.93 -13.50
C ASP A 134 4.92 21.91 -13.23
N LYS A 135 4.14 21.90 -14.31
CA LYS A 135 2.67 21.96 -14.27
C LYS A 135 2.05 20.79 -13.51
N VAL A 136 2.65 19.58 -13.60
CA VAL A 136 2.15 18.41 -12.87
C VAL A 136 2.33 18.61 -11.37
N LEU A 137 3.51 19.05 -10.94
CA LEU A 137 3.79 19.32 -9.53
C LEU A 137 2.88 20.41 -8.96
N TYR A 138 2.72 21.49 -9.70
CA TYR A 138 1.81 22.59 -9.33
C TYR A 138 0.37 22.10 -9.13
N GLU A 139 -0.16 21.36 -10.07
CA GLU A 139 -1.54 20.86 -9.99
C GLU A 139 -1.73 19.78 -8.91
N LEU A 140 -0.71 18.95 -8.64
CA LEU A 140 -0.72 18.04 -7.50
C LEU A 140 -0.76 18.81 -6.18
N ASP A 141 0.09 19.83 -6.03
CA ASP A 141 0.13 20.68 -4.86
C ASP A 141 -1.20 21.41 -4.64
N LYS A 142 -1.77 21.97 -5.70
CA LYS A 142 -3.09 22.60 -5.69
C LYS A 142 -4.17 21.63 -5.21
N SER A 143 -4.22 20.42 -5.76
CA SER A 143 -5.22 19.42 -5.36
C SER A 143 -5.10 19.06 -3.87
N TYR A 144 -3.89 18.77 -3.37
CA TYR A 144 -3.70 18.46 -1.94
C TYR A 144 -3.98 19.63 -1.01
N ASN A 145 -3.74 20.88 -1.44
CA ASN A 145 -4.05 22.06 -0.63
C ASN A 145 -5.55 22.25 -0.41
N LEU A 146 -6.40 21.63 -1.22
CA LEU A 146 -7.87 21.66 -1.04
C LEU A 146 -8.36 20.71 0.06
N ALA A 147 -7.55 19.73 0.49
CA ALA A 147 -7.95 18.86 1.60
C ALA A 147 -8.16 19.66 2.88
N ASP A 148 -9.26 19.42 3.60
CA ASP A 148 -9.53 20.08 4.87
C ASP A 148 -8.61 19.58 5.97
N ASN A 149 -8.38 18.26 6.04
CA ASN A 149 -7.55 17.63 7.07
C ASN A 149 -6.62 16.57 6.51
N PHE A 150 -5.48 16.41 7.17
CA PHE A 150 -4.50 15.34 6.93
C PHE A 150 -4.35 14.48 8.18
N LEU A 151 -4.72 13.22 8.11
CA LEU A 151 -4.38 12.23 9.11
C LEU A 151 -3.04 11.60 8.72
N ILE A 152 -1.99 12.01 9.42
CA ILE A 152 -0.60 11.65 9.13
C ILE A 152 -0.26 10.36 9.87
N LEU A 153 0.06 9.31 9.11
CA LEU A 153 0.50 8.03 9.62
C LEU A 153 1.99 8.08 10.04
N PRO A 154 2.45 7.16 10.90
CA PRO A 154 3.87 7.00 11.17
C PRO A 154 4.68 6.78 9.89
N LEU A 155 5.98 7.03 9.94
CA LEU A 155 6.89 6.96 8.78
C LEU A 155 6.52 7.91 7.63
N THR A 156 5.79 8.99 7.89
CA THR A 156 5.53 10.03 6.89
C THR A 156 6.76 10.94 6.76
N PRO A 157 7.17 11.32 5.52
CA PRO A 157 8.25 12.26 5.31
C PRO A 157 8.04 13.60 6.02
N ALA A 158 9.08 14.10 6.71
CA ALA A 158 9.02 15.38 7.44
C ALA A 158 8.61 16.56 6.55
N GLU A 159 8.99 16.52 5.27
CA GLU A 159 8.62 17.52 4.26
C GLU A 159 7.09 17.62 4.09
N ILE A 160 6.38 16.48 4.13
CA ILE A 160 4.91 16.43 4.05
C ILE A 160 4.31 17.00 5.33
N ILE A 161 4.83 16.59 6.49
CA ILE A 161 4.36 17.07 7.79
C ILE A 161 4.51 18.60 7.87
N LYS A 162 5.67 19.13 7.46
CA LYS A 162 5.94 20.58 7.43
C LYS A 162 5.00 21.31 6.47
N LYS A 163 4.80 20.76 5.26
CA LYS A 163 3.97 21.38 4.21
C LYS A 163 2.52 21.55 4.63
N TYR A 164 1.95 20.57 5.33
CA TYR A 164 0.53 20.57 5.75
C TYR A 164 0.36 20.84 7.25
N LYS A 165 1.33 21.55 7.90
CA LYS A 165 1.38 21.78 9.36
C LYS A 165 0.07 22.28 9.95
N LYS A 166 -0.63 23.17 9.27
CA LYS A 166 -1.87 23.79 9.76
C LYS A 166 -3.11 22.88 9.67
N LYS A 167 -3.02 21.79 8.92
CA LYS A 167 -4.17 20.92 8.58
C LYS A 167 -3.96 19.47 9.01
N HIS A 168 -2.89 19.13 9.75
CA HIS A 168 -2.61 17.74 10.04
C HIS A 168 -2.81 17.36 11.51
N LYS A 169 -3.26 16.12 11.67
CA LYS A 169 -3.25 15.40 12.95
C LYS A 169 -2.44 14.10 12.76
N LYS A 170 -1.47 13.85 13.64
CA LYS A 170 -0.76 12.57 13.68
C LYS A 170 -1.69 11.50 14.27
N ILE A 171 -1.71 10.34 13.65
CA ILE A 171 -2.43 9.17 14.14
C ILE A 171 -1.50 7.97 14.20
N ASN A 172 -1.91 6.94 14.92
CA ASN A 172 -1.20 5.67 14.97
C ASN A 172 -1.33 4.88 13.67
N PHE A 173 -0.65 3.74 13.59
CA PHE A 173 -0.81 2.82 12.47
C PHE A 173 -2.26 2.36 12.34
N VAL A 174 -2.78 2.39 11.12
CA VAL A 174 -4.09 1.82 10.78
C VAL A 174 -3.87 0.40 10.26
N ILE A 175 -4.24 -0.57 11.07
CA ILE A 175 -4.10 -2.00 10.77
C ILE A 175 -5.42 -2.73 10.94
N SER A 176 -5.50 -3.91 10.33
CA SER A 176 -6.59 -4.86 10.63
C SER A 176 -6.33 -5.59 11.93
N ASP A 177 -7.40 -6.01 12.58
CA ASP A 177 -7.29 -6.99 13.64
C ASP A 177 -6.67 -8.28 13.10
N PHE A 178 -5.77 -8.86 13.89
CA PHE A 178 -5.19 -10.15 13.61
C PHE A 178 -5.85 -11.21 14.49
N ASP A 179 -6.10 -12.35 13.90
CA ASP A 179 -6.58 -13.50 14.67
C ASP A 179 -5.53 -13.92 15.68
N LYS A 180 -5.96 -14.20 16.91
CA LYS A 180 -5.09 -14.83 17.92
C LYS A 180 -4.81 -16.26 17.46
N VAL A 181 -3.61 -16.54 17.02
CA VAL A 181 -3.23 -17.86 16.52
C VAL A 181 -2.34 -18.55 17.55
N LYS A 182 -2.73 -19.75 17.98
CA LYS A 182 -1.86 -20.64 18.77
C LYS A 182 -0.80 -21.24 17.87
N LYS A 183 0.46 -21.04 18.17
CA LYS A 183 1.58 -21.67 17.47
C LYS A 183 1.82 -23.08 17.96
N THR A 184 1.97 -24.03 17.06
CA THR A 184 2.57 -25.32 17.36
C THR A 184 4.09 -25.19 17.19
N LYS A 185 4.82 -25.30 18.30
CA LYS A 185 6.25 -24.92 18.43
C LYS A 185 7.28 -25.86 17.78
N LYS A 186 6.94 -26.70 16.81
CA LYS A 186 7.91 -27.69 16.31
C LYS A 186 8.93 -27.17 15.29
N LYS A 187 8.64 -26.07 14.56
CA LYS A 187 9.54 -25.52 13.52
C LYS A 187 9.45 -24.00 13.48
N ILE A 188 10.49 -23.35 12.97
CA ILE A 188 10.52 -21.92 12.69
C ILE A 188 9.68 -21.65 11.42
N ASN A 189 8.79 -20.69 11.46
CA ASN A 189 7.96 -20.29 10.33
C ASN A 189 8.49 -18.99 9.70
N CYS A 190 8.95 -19.08 8.46
CA CYS A 190 9.38 -17.94 7.66
C CYS A 190 8.31 -17.58 6.64
N LEU A 191 7.84 -16.34 6.63
CA LEU A 191 6.92 -15.85 5.61
C LEU A 191 7.66 -14.99 4.58
N ILE A 192 7.63 -15.39 3.32
CA ILE A 192 8.19 -14.64 2.19
C ILE A 192 7.06 -13.97 1.41
N MET A 193 7.00 -12.63 1.44
CA MET A 193 5.90 -11.83 0.91
C MET A 193 6.34 -10.92 -0.23
N ASP A 194 5.89 -11.18 -1.44
CA ASP A 194 6.12 -10.29 -2.60
C ASP A 194 4.92 -9.35 -2.92
N ASN A 195 3.78 -9.54 -2.28
CA ASN A 195 2.57 -8.71 -2.42
C ASN A 195 2.15 -8.40 -3.88
N GLY A 196 2.58 -9.22 -4.83
CA GLY A 196 2.27 -9.09 -6.25
C GLY A 196 3.12 -8.06 -7.00
N THR A 197 4.22 -7.58 -6.42
CA THR A 197 5.11 -6.58 -7.04
C THR A 197 6.25 -7.17 -7.85
N LYS A 198 6.51 -8.47 -7.73
CA LYS A 198 7.66 -9.20 -8.32
C LYS A 198 9.05 -8.75 -7.82
N THR A 199 9.11 -7.87 -6.82
CA THR A 199 10.38 -7.37 -6.25
C THR A 199 11.25 -8.49 -5.73
N LEU A 200 10.64 -9.51 -5.09
CA LEU A 200 11.35 -10.68 -4.57
C LEU A 200 11.47 -11.83 -5.58
N SER A 201 11.02 -11.66 -6.82
CA SER A 201 11.00 -12.79 -7.77
C SER A 201 12.38 -13.34 -8.11
N VAL A 202 13.39 -12.47 -8.20
CA VAL A 202 14.78 -12.88 -8.43
C VAL A 202 15.32 -13.62 -7.20
N PHE A 203 15.14 -13.06 -6.01
CA PHE A 203 15.50 -13.69 -4.74
C PHE A 203 14.88 -15.08 -4.62
N ILE A 204 13.57 -15.19 -4.76
CA ILE A 204 12.84 -16.46 -4.65
C ILE A 204 13.31 -17.47 -5.70
N LYS A 205 13.50 -17.07 -6.96
CA LYS A 205 14.01 -17.99 -8.00
C LYS A 205 15.38 -18.55 -7.66
N LYS A 206 16.27 -17.72 -7.13
CA LYS A 206 17.64 -18.14 -6.75
C LYS A 206 17.64 -18.98 -5.48
N THR A 207 16.78 -18.70 -4.50
CA THR A 207 16.82 -19.32 -3.17
C THR A 207 15.97 -20.59 -3.05
N ILE A 208 14.86 -20.72 -3.80
CA ILE A 208 13.98 -21.90 -3.73
C ILE A 208 14.73 -23.24 -3.76
N PRO A 209 15.71 -23.46 -4.66
CA PRO A 209 16.44 -24.74 -4.70
C PRO A 209 17.12 -25.10 -3.38
N TYR A 210 17.50 -24.11 -2.60
CA TYR A 210 18.23 -24.27 -1.33
C TYR A 210 17.29 -24.35 -0.12
N LEU A 211 16.14 -23.67 -0.15
CA LEU A 211 15.18 -23.64 0.97
C LEU A 211 14.71 -25.05 1.37
N LYS A 212 14.60 -25.98 0.42
CA LYS A 212 14.17 -27.36 0.67
C LYS A 212 15.12 -28.12 1.60
N TYR A 213 16.41 -27.74 1.67
CA TYR A 213 17.41 -28.39 2.53
C TYR A 213 17.40 -27.87 3.97
N ILE A 214 16.72 -26.76 4.25
CA ILE A 214 16.64 -26.18 5.60
C ILE A 214 15.49 -26.86 6.35
N LYS A 215 15.77 -28.02 6.96
CA LYS A 215 14.75 -28.94 7.52
C LYS A 215 13.93 -28.36 8.69
N ASN A 216 14.54 -27.47 9.49
CA ASN A 216 13.92 -26.92 10.72
C ASN A 216 13.08 -25.64 10.46
N VAL A 217 12.91 -25.23 9.20
CA VAL A 217 12.15 -24.04 8.83
C VAL A 217 11.01 -24.39 7.86
N ASN A 218 9.84 -23.90 8.16
CA ASN A 218 8.71 -23.90 7.23
C ASN A 218 8.69 -22.55 6.49
N PHE A 219 8.69 -22.60 5.16
CA PHE A 219 8.65 -21.41 4.30
C PHE A 219 7.25 -21.22 3.73
N PHE A 220 6.55 -20.19 4.17
CA PHE A 220 5.28 -19.76 3.61
C PHE A 220 5.56 -18.72 2.52
N VAL A 221 5.32 -19.07 1.26
CA VAL A 221 5.70 -18.22 0.12
C VAL A 221 4.48 -17.66 -0.60
N GLY A 222 4.37 -16.35 -0.66
CA GLY A 222 3.32 -15.66 -1.41
C GLY A 222 3.52 -15.82 -2.93
N ILE A 223 2.66 -16.62 -3.57
CA ILE A 223 2.88 -17.08 -4.96
C ILE A 223 2.03 -16.38 -6.01
N LYS A 224 1.23 -15.39 -5.66
CA LYS A 224 0.28 -14.77 -6.61
C LYS A 224 0.94 -14.27 -7.89
N SER A 225 2.18 -13.81 -7.81
CA SER A 225 2.93 -13.20 -8.93
C SER A 225 3.75 -14.18 -9.74
N TYR A 226 3.81 -15.46 -9.35
CA TYR A 226 4.69 -16.44 -10.00
C TYR A 226 3.96 -17.25 -11.06
N ASN A 227 4.71 -17.64 -12.11
CA ASN A 227 4.20 -18.51 -13.16
C ASN A 227 4.00 -19.95 -12.64
N GLN A 228 3.26 -20.77 -13.40
CA GLN A 228 2.92 -22.13 -13.03
C GLN A 228 4.16 -23.03 -12.81
N LYS A 229 5.25 -22.81 -13.57
CA LYS A 229 6.50 -23.59 -13.42
C LYS A 229 7.13 -23.40 -12.04
N ILE A 230 7.16 -22.14 -11.54
CA ILE A 230 7.66 -21.84 -10.19
C ILE A 230 6.72 -22.40 -9.13
N LYS A 231 5.40 -22.24 -9.31
CA LYS A 231 4.40 -22.79 -8.38
C LYS A 231 4.53 -24.29 -8.23
N LYS A 232 4.68 -25.04 -9.34
CA LYS A 232 4.90 -26.51 -9.33
C LYS A 232 6.19 -26.89 -8.59
N LYS A 233 7.29 -26.15 -8.75
CA LYS A 233 8.54 -26.40 -8.01
C LYS A 233 8.38 -26.18 -6.49
N LEU A 234 7.64 -25.14 -6.07
CA LEU A 234 7.39 -24.84 -4.66
C LEU A 234 6.60 -25.97 -3.97
N ILE A 235 5.56 -26.48 -4.63
CA ILE A 235 4.67 -27.51 -4.07
C ILE A 235 5.38 -28.86 -3.83
N LYS A 236 6.46 -29.15 -4.56
CA LYS A 236 7.21 -30.41 -4.41
C LYS A 236 8.07 -30.51 -3.14
N SER A 237 8.18 -29.47 -2.36
CA SER A 237 9.05 -29.43 -1.18
C SER A 237 8.24 -29.57 0.10
N LYS A 238 8.63 -30.49 1.00
CA LYS A 238 7.90 -30.78 2.26
C LYS A 238 7.85 -29.62 3.26
N ASN A 239 8.75 -28.64 3.15
CA ASN A 239 8.86 -27.49 4.05
C ASN A 239 8.54 -26.14 3.36
N ILE A 240 8.02 -26.16 2.12
CA ILE A 240 7.62 -24.93 1.40
C ILE A 240 6.12 -24.98 1.15
N PHE A 241 5.41 -23.98 1.71
CA PHE A 241 3.97 -23.86 1.67
C PHE A 241 3.56 -22.64 0.82
N PRO A 242 2.97 -22.83 -0.35
CA PRO A 242 2.51 -21.72 -1.18
C PRO A 242 1.29 -21.04 -0.56
N VAL A 243 1.37 -19.73 -0.37
CA VAL A 243 0.26 -18.90 0.13
C VAL A 243 -0.33 -18.10 -1.02
N ASN A 244 -1.59 -18.35 -1.33
CA ASN A 244 -2.27 -17.67 -2.43
C ASN A 244 -3.31 -16.67 -1.91
N GLY A 245 -3.21 -15.43 -2.37
CA GLY A 245 -4.13 -14.34 -2.05
C GLY A 245 -3.75 -13.51 -0.82
N LEU A 246 -4.14 -12.24 -0.84
CA LEU A 246 -3.82 -11.27 0.21
C LEU A 246 -4.44 -11.62 1.56
N LYS A 247 -5.65 -12.17 1.57
CA LYS A 247 -6.32 -12.60 2.80
C LYS A 247 -5.52 -13.68 3.52
N LYS A 248 -5.12 -14.73 2.78
CA LYS A 248 -4.30 -15.83 3.34
C LYS A 248 -2.94 -15.33 3.83
N ILE A 249 -2.27 -14.42 3.10
CA ILE A 249 -1.01 -13.81 3.53
C ILE A 249 -1.21 -13.05 4.84
N HIS A 250 -2.26 -12.24 4.95
CA HIS A 250 -2.55 -11.49 6.19
C HIS A 250 -2.76 -12.41 7.40
N HIS A 251 -3.46 -13.53 7.23
CA HIS A 251 -3.61 -14.55 8.28
C HIS A 251 -2.32 -15.31 8.59
N THR A 252 -1.36 -15.35 7.67
CA THR A 252 -0.08 -16.06 7.88
C THR A 252 0.95 -15.21 8.65
N ILE A 253 0.87 -13.86 8.60
CA ILE A 253 1.82 -13.00 9.32
C ILE A 253 1.88 -13.28 10.82
N PRO A 254 0.77 -13.45 11.56
CA PRO A 254 0.81 -13.80 12.99
C PRO A 254 1.51 -15.13 13.28
N LEU A 255 1.42 -16.11 12.36
CA LEU A 255 2.04 -17.43 12.46
C LEU A 255 3.55 -17.41 12.22
N ALA A 256 4.05 -16.41 11.49
CA ALA A 256 5.46 -16.31 11.15
C ALA A 256 6.31 -15.96 12.37
N ASP A 257 7.50 -16.55 12.46
CA ASP A 257 8.54 -16.17 13.40
C ASP A 257 9.37 -15.03 12.86
N PHE A 258 9.61 -15.01 11.54
CA PHE A 258 10.20 -13.88 10.85
C PHE A 258 9.63 -13.72 9.42
N VAL A 259 9.82 -12.54 8.85
CA VAL A 259 9.24 -12.14 7.57
C VAL A 259 10.33 -11.66 6.62
N ILE A 260 10.29 -12.12 5.38
CA ILE A 260 11.09 -11.59 4.27
C ILE A 260 10.14 -10.90 3.29
N ALA A 261 10.30 -9.60 3.11
CA ALA A 261 9.32 -8.85 2.34
C ALA A 261 9.91 -7.61 1.64
N ARG A 262 9.14 -7.05 0.72
CA ARG A 262 9.38 -5.71 0.21
C ARG A 262 9.09 -4.67 1.30
N ALA A 263 9.87 -3.59 1.36
CA ALA A 263 9.71 -2.50 2.32
C ALA A 263 8.46 -1.62 2.06
N GLY A 264 7.31 -2.25 1.82
CA GLY A 264 6.04 -1.56 1.66
C GLY A 264 5.45 -1.18 3.02
N PHE A 265 4.85 0.01 3.12
CA PHE A 265 4.33 0.57 4.36
C PHE A 265 3.44 -0.40 5.16
N ASN A 266 2.46 -1.02 4.52
CA ASN A 266 1.55 -1.93 5.25
C ASN A 266 2.28 -3.14 5.84
N THR A 267 3.24 -3.74 5.12
CA THR A 267 4.01 -4.87 5.64
C THR A 267 4.89 -4.46 6.81
N ILE A 268 5.56 -3.31 6.71
CA ILE A 268 6.34 -2.74 7.80
C ILE A 268 5.44 -2.52 9.03
N THR A 269 4.29 -1.89 8.83
CA THR A 269 3.31 -1.65 9.91
C THR A 269 2.88 -2.94 10.60
N GLU A 270 2.51 -3.95 9.82
CA GLU A 270 2.06 -5.25 10.33
C GLU A 270 3.18 -5.98 11.10
N THR A 271 4.40 -5.96 10.58
CA THR A 271 5.55 -6.61 11.25
C THR A 271 5.95 -5.90 12.55
N LEU A 272 5.94 -4.57 12.57
CA LEU A 272 6.25 -3.77 13.75
C LEU A 272 5.24 -4.01 14.87
N ILE A 273 3.94 -3.95 14.56
CA ILE A 273 2.88 -4.14 15.56
C ILE A 273 2.87 -5.56 16.11
N LEU A 274 3.10 -6.55 15.26
CA LEU A 274 3.19 -7.95 15.66
C LEU A 274 4.57 -8.31 16.26
N LYS A 275 5.49 -7.35 16.35
CA LYS A 275 6.86 -7.57 16.87
C LYS A 275 7.57 -8.71 16.13
N LYS A 276 7.40 -8.81 14.79
CA LYS A 276 8.02 -9.84 13.97
C LYS A 276 9.37 -9.36 13.43
N PRO A 277 10.48 -10.05 13.68
CA PRO A 277 11.73 -9.81 12.98
C PRO A 277 11.49 -9.85 11.47
N ALA A 278 12.12 -8.94 10.73
CA ALA A 278 11.90 -8.88 9.29
C ALA A 278 13.15 -8.46 8.51
N ILE A 279 13.31 -9.05 7.32
CA ILE A 279 14.26 -8.64 6.29
C ILE A 279 13.48 -7.89 5.22
N PHE A 280 13.84 -6.63 4.99
CA PHE A 280 13.15 -5.79 4.00
C PHE A 280 14.01 -5.54 2.77
N PHE A 281 13.46 -5.84 1.61
CA PHE A 281 14.05 -5.51 0.32
C PHE A 281 13.54 -4.16 -0.18
N ASN A 282 14.47 -3.32 -0.65
CA ASN A 282 14.11 -2.11 -1.38
C ASN A 282 13.59 -2.46 -2.77
N GLU A 283 12.65 -1.69 -3.24
CA GLU A 283 12.20 -1.74 -4.62
C GLU A 283 12.95 -0.67 -5.42
N VAL A 284 13.69 -1.09 -6.42
CA VAL A 284 14.50 -0.19 -7.25
C VAL A 284 13.63 0.92 -7.85
N ASP A 285 14.12 2.15 -7.77
CA ASP A 285 13.43 3.36 -8.25
C ASP A 285 12.08 3.66 -7.57
N ASN A 286 11.82 3.09 -6.39
CA ASN A 286 10.63 3.40 -5.61
C ASN A 286 10.94 4.31 -4.42
N GLU A 287 10.52 5.56 -4.52
CA GLU A 287 10.78 6.58 -3.51
C GLU A 287 10.13 6.24 -2.16
N GLU A 288 8.94 5.62 -2.17
CA GLU A 288 8.24 5.17 -0.95
C GLU A 288 9.07 4.14 -0.20
N THR A 289 9.50 3.06 -0.87
CA THR A 289 10.23 1.98 -0.20
C THR A 289 11.63 2.39 0.23
N SER A 290 12.31 3.21 -0.57
CA SER A 290 13.62 3.78 -0.24
C SER A 290 13.53 4.67 1.00
N PHE A 291 12.50 5.50 1.09
CA PHE A 291 12.25 6.32 2.25
C PHE A 291 11.92 5.47 3.49
N ASN A 292 11.07 4.47 3.36
CA ASN A 292 10.71 3.56 4.45
C ASN A 292 11.96 2.88 5.05
N ILE A 293 12.86 2.35 4.21
CA ILE A 293 14.12 1.75 4.68
C ILE A 293 14.98 2.78 5.40
N LYS A 294 15.13 3.99 4.83
CA LYS A 294 15.87 5.08 5.48
C LYS A 294 15.32 5.39 6.87
N MET A 295 14.01 5.45 7.03
CA MET A 295 13.37 5.70 8.33
C MET A 295 13.57 4.56 9.31
N LEU A 296 13.44 3.31 8.90
CA LEU A 296 13.69 2.15 9.76
C LEU A 296 15.15 2.10 10.24
N ARG A 297 16.12 2.46 9.40
CA ARG A 297 17.53 2.62 9.77
C ARG A 297 17.72 3.72 10.81
N LYS A 298 17.14 4.90 10.57
CA LYS A 298 17.22 6.04 11.52
C LYS A 298 16.64 5.70 12.90
N LEU A 299 15.59 4.90 12.94
CA LEU A 299 14.95 4.43 14.17
C LEU A 299 15.67 3.23 14.79
N LYS A 300 16.79 2.76 14.21
CA LYS A 300 17.55 1.57 14.64
C LYS A 300 16.70 0.29 14.73
N ILE A 301 15.65 0.19 13.90
CA ILE A 301 14.72 -0.95 13.88
C ILE A 301 15.27 -2.08 12.99
N ILE A 302 16.15 -1.75 12.04
CA ILE A 302 16.76 -2.71 11.12
C ILE A 302 18.29 -2.57 11.10
N SER A 303 18.98 -3.70 10.90
CA SER A 303 20.40 -3.77 10.54
C SER A 303 20.55 -3.86 9.02
N ILE A 304 21.74 -3.48 8.51
CA ILE A 304 22.08 -3.64 7.10
C ILE A 304 22.78 -4.98 6.96
N ILE A 305 22.33 -5.79 6.00
CA ILE A 305 23.11 -6.90 5.49
C ILE A 305 23.80 -6.35 4.23
N ASN A 306 25.13 -6.19 4.31
CA ASN A 306 25.97 -5.78 3.17
C ASN A 306 26.15 -6.94 2.22
#